data_fae0fa65bdc266ace98025a192e3409f
#
_entry.id   fae0fa65bdc266ace98025a192e3409f
#
_cell.length_a   1.000
_cell.length_b   1.000
_cell.length_c   1.000
_cell.angle_alpha   90.00
_cell.angle_beta   90.00
_cell.angle_gamma   90.00
#
_symmetry.space_group_name_H-M   'P 1'
#
loop_
_entity.id
_entity.type
_entity.pdbx_description
1 polymer ?
#
loop_
_entity_poly.entity_id
_entity_poly.type
_entity_poly.pdbx_seq_one_letter_code
_entity_poly.pdbx_strand_id
1 'polypeptide(L)'
;MSNITGVGFTAGSVDGELESFESDLRYLAEIGVDTVELGLTSLDVVAGGRIVEERAETLVALTKKYPFRYTVHGLVSSNFMDPVTVRYQLAAAKALVELCDRVDARVIVQHSGFLRADQVADRAEAEKRERDALFELAEFARPYGVRIALENIFTTDFGQYRQTPTEVAATVKAVNHPNLVALIDFSHAYIESTFRGLDFQAELRAMAPVTGHLHVHDSFGLPTGHSKFHYPQEATALGLGDLHMPLGWGNIAWDDIFAELDFLPDTVLMMEIGRRYRRELPASLAKARELASLRPVTLRAAE
;
A
#
# COMPACT_ATOMS: atom_id res chain seq x y z
N MET A 1 -8.70 22.63 3.80
CA MET A 1 -8.32 21.51 4.70
C MET A 1 -7.46 20.56 3.89
N SER A 2 -6.57 19.78 4.53
CA SER A 2 -5.85 18.71 3.82
C SER A 2 -6.83 17.65 3.32
N ASN A 3 -6.52 17.00 2.21
CA ASN A 3 -7.30 15.89 1.66
C ASN A 3 -7.03 14.55 2.39
N ILE A 4 -6.06 14.53 3.33
CA ILE A 4 -5.73 13.35 4.14
C ILE A 4 -6.63 13.37 5.39
N THR A 5 -7.42 12.32 5.57
CA THR A 5 -8.47 12.25 6.60
C THR A 5 -8.26 11.14 7.63
N GLY A 6 -7.21 10.32 7.49
CA GLY A 6 -6.83 9.28 8.43
C GLY A 6 -5.33 9.05 8.43
N VAL A 7 -4.75 8.79 9.61
CA VAL A 7 -3.32 8.52 9.80
C VAL A 7 -3.15 7.30 10.70
N GLY A 8 -2.40 6.30 10.24
CA GLY A 8 -2.27 5.08 11.00
C GLY A 8 -1.13 4.17 10.59
N PHE A 9 -1.24 2.92 11.00
CA PHE A 9 -0.23 1.90 10.74
C PHE A 9 -0.86 0.61 10.21
N THR A 10 -0.07 -0.15 9.46
CA THR A 10 -0.42 -1.53 9.11
C THR A 10 -0.27 -2.42 10.35
N ALA A 11 -1.29 -3.23 10.62
CA ALA A 11 -1.29 -4.29 11.63
C ALA A 11 -1.30 -5.66 10.97
N GLY A 12 -0.53 -6.60 11.51
CA GLY A 12 -0.46 -7.96 10.99
C GLY A 12 -0.17 -8.99 12.08
N SER A 13 -0.32 -10.26 11.75
CA SER A 13 0.09 -11.36 12.62
C SER A 13 1.52 -11.80 12.29
N VAL A 14 2.25 -12.31 13.29
CA VAL A 14 3.60 -12.90 13.12
C VAL A 14 3.56 -14.41 12.98
N ASP A 15 2.52 -15.05 13.46
CA ASP A 15 2.36 -16.50 13.56
C ASP A 15 1.09 -17.02 12.87
N GLY A 16 0.34 -16.12 12.21
CA GLY A 16 -0.94 -16.46 11.57
C GLY A 16 -2.15 -16.47 12.51
N GLU A 17 -1.92 -16.22 13.81
CA GLU A 17 -2.98 -16.30 14.81
C GLU A 17 -3.59 -14.94 15.15
N LEU A 18 -4.88 -14.97 15.48
CA LEU A 18 -5.66 -13.76 15.79
C LEU A 18 -5.28 -13.13 17.13
N GLU A 19 -4.73 -13.92 18.07
CA GLU A 19 -4.23 -13.40 19.35
C GLU A 19 -3.01 -12.49 19.18
N SER A 20 -2.07 -12.85 18.32
CA SER A 20 -0.91 -12.00 18.02
C SER A 20 -1.34 -10.75 17.25
N PHE A 21 -2.33 -10.86 16.39
CA PHE A 21 -2.94 -9.74 15.69
C PHE A 21 -3.66 -8.78 16.67
N GLU A 22 -4.45 -9.29 17.62
CA GLU A 22 -5.09 -8.47 18.66
C GLU A 22 -4.05 -7.68 19.49
N SER A 23 -2.91 -8.29 19.77
CA SER A 23 -1.81 -7.60 20.48
C SER A 23 -1.30 -6.36 19.73
N ASP A 24 -1.28 -6.41 18.38
CA ASP A 24 -0.95 -5.23 17.57
C ASP A 24 -2.03 -4.17 17.65
N LEU A 25 -3.30 -4.54 17.44
CA LEU A 25 -4.40 -3.58 17.53
C LEU A 25 -4.45 -2.87 18.87
N ARG A 26 -4.24 -3.61 19.97
CA ARG A 26 -4.19 -3.04 21.31
C ARG A 26 -3.10 -2.00 21.45
N TYR A 27 -1.90 -2.31 21.00
CA TYR A 27 -0.80 -1.36 21.06
C TYR A 27 -1.05 -0.11 20.21
N LEU A 28 -1.62 -0.27 19.01
CA LEU A 28 -1.97 0.87 18.18
C LEU A 28 -3.04 1.76 18.83
N ALA A 29 -3.99 1.15 19.58
CA ALA A 29 -4.94 1.91 20.37
C ALA A 29 -4.27 2.67 21.54
N GLU A 30 -3.32 2.04 22.23
CA GLU A 30 -2.56 2.66 23.33
C GLU A 30 -1.78 3.91 22.88
N ILE A 31 -1.21 3.90 21.67
CA ILE A 31 -0.47 5.05 21.13
C ILE A 31 -1.38 6.08 20.45
N GLY A 32 -2.70 5.85 20.41
CA GLY A 32 -3.70 6.80 19.95
C GLY A 32 -3.83 6.91 18.43
N VAL A 33 -3.66 5.82 17.70
CA VAL A 33 -3.93 5.73 16.26
C VAL A 33 -5.43 5.85 15.98
N ASP A 34 -5.81 6.47 14.88
CA ASP A 34 -7.21 6.58 14.44
C ASP A 34 -7.58 5.63 13.29
N THR A 35 -6.60 5.23 12.50
CA THR A 35 -6.78 4.38 11.33
C THR A 35 -5.82 3.19 11.36
N VAL A 36 -6.27 2.01 10.97
CA VAL A 36 -5.45 0.80 10.92
C VAL A 36 -5.67 0.08 9.60
N GLU A 37 -4.58 -0.27 8.94
CA GLU A 37 -4.61 -1.16 7.80
C GLU A 37 -4.44 -2.61 8.26
N LEU A 38 -5.41 -3.44 7.90
CA LEU A 38 -5.44 -4.84 8.28
C LEU A 38 -4.63 -5.67 7.27
N GLY A 39 -3.48 -6.21 7.69
CA GLY A 39 -2.67 -7.15 6.92
C GLY A 39 -3.30 -8.56 6.92
N LEU A 40 -4.46 -8.72 6.27
CA LEU A 40 -5.25 -9.96 6.31
C LEU A 40 -4.53 -11.15 5.65
N THR A 41 -3.54 -10.89 4.82
CA THR A 41 -2.70 -11.93 4.20
C THR A 41 -1.78 -12.65 5.18
N SER A 42 -1.60 -12.07 6.37
CA SER A 42 -0.92 -12.71 7.49
C SER A 42 -1.86 -13.61 8.34
N LEU A 43 -3.14 -13.71 7.95
CA LEU A 43 -4.18 -14.48 8.64
C LEU A 43 -4.87 -15.40 7.63
N ASP A 44 -5.13 -16.64 7.95
CA ASP A 44 -5.84 -17.58 7.07
C ASP A 44 -7.35 -17.33 7.05
N VAL A 45 -7.77 -16.09 6.74
CA VAL A 45 -9.19 -15.68 6.63
C VAL A 45 -9.77 -15.92 5.24
N VAL A 46 -8.91 -16.16 4.25
CA VAL A 46 -9.28 -16.55 2.88
C VAL A 46 -8.48 -17.77 2.46
N ALA A 47 -9.15 -18.80 1.95
CA ALA A 47 -8.53 -20.00 1.42
C ALA A 47 -9.13 -20.35 0.05
N GLY A 48 -8.29 -20.47 -0.99
CA GLY A 48 -8.73 -20.80 -2.36
C GLY A 48 -9.78 -19.83 -2.92
N GLY A 49 -9.70 -18.55 -2.59
CA GLY A 49 -10.65 -17.51 -3.00
C GLY A 49 -12.00 -17.55 -2.27
N ARG A 50 -12.07 -18.21 -1.11
CA ARG A 50 -13.27 -18.29 -0.26
C ARG A 50 -12.96 -17.84 1.15
N ILE A 51 -13.90 -17.16 1.78
CA ILE A 51 -13.79 -16.75 3.19
C ILE A 51 -13.82 -17.99 4.07
N VAL A 52 -12.91 -18.05 5.04
CA VAL A 52 -12.93 -19.03 6.14
C VAL A 52 -13.80 -18.45 7.25
N GLU A 53 -15.07 -18.84 7.28
CA GLU A 53 -16.13 -18.15 8.06
C GLU A 53 -15.80 -18.05 9.55
N GLU A 54 -15.35 -19.11 10.20
CA GLU A 54 -15.03 -19.10 11.63
C GLU A 54 -13.95 -18.07 11.97
N ARG A 55 -12.91 -17.98 11.14
CA ARG A 55 -11.83 -17.00 11.33
C ARG A 55 -12.29 -15.58 11.00
N ALA A 56 -13.11 -15.43 9.96
CA ALA A 56 -13.68 -14.13 9.59
C ALA A 56 -14.63 -13.58 10.67
N GLU A 57 -15.48 -14.40 11.25
CA GLU A 57 -16.35 -14.02 12.37
C GLU A 57 -15.53 -13.56 13.58
N THR A 58 -14.46 -14.29 13.91
CA THR A 58 -13.53 -13.93 15.00
C THR A 58 -12.82 -12.60 14.69
N LEU A 59 -12.34 -12.39 13.46
CA LEU A 59 -11.74 -11.14 13.02
C LEU A 59 -12.72 -9.96 13.14
N VAL A 60 -13.96 -10.13 12.67
CA VAL A 60 -15.01 -9.10 12.76
C VAL A 60 -15.34 -8.76 14.22
N ALA A 61 -15.44 -9.77 15.09
CA ALA A 61 -15.64 -9.54 16.51
C ALA A 61 -14.47 -8.80 17.16
N LEU A 62 -13.25 -9.09 16.71
CA LEU A 62 -12.04 -8.45 17.18
C LEU A 62 -11.97 -6.99 16.74
N THR A 63 -12.17 -6.69 15.46
CA THR A 63 -12.10 -5.32 14.94
C THR A 63 -13.13 -4.40 15.62
N LYS A 64 -14.30 -4.90 15.97
CA LYS A 64 -15.33 -4.14 16.70
C LYS A 64 -14.97 -3.72 18.13
N LYS A 65 -13.91 -4.31 18.72
CA LYS A 65 -13.42 -3.91 20.05
C LYS A 65 -12.72 -2.56 20.06
N TYR A 66 -12.29 -2.08 18.88
CA TYR A 66 -11.47 -0.88 18.74
C TYR A 66 -12.19 0.17 17.88
N PRO A 67 -12.10 1.46 18.21
CA PRO A 67 -12.75 2.54 17.47
C PRO A 67 -11.92 3.01 16.26
N PHE A 68 -11.29 2.08 15.54
CA PHE A 68 -10.49 2.41 14.37
C PHE A 68 -11.34 2.54 13.11
N ARG A 69 -10.89 3.41 12.22
CA ARG A 69 -11.19 3.33 10.81
C ARG A 69 -10.29 2.26 10.20
N TYR A 70 -10.83 1.40 9.34
CA TYR A 70 -10.06 0.31 8.76
C TYR A 70 -9.85 0.46 7.27
N THR A 71 -8.67 0.06 6.82
CA THR A 71 -8.35 -0.32 5.44
C THR A 71 -7.83 -1.75 5.44
N VAL A 72 -7.69 -2.37 4.28
CA VAL A 72 -7.22 -3.75 4.15
C VAL A 72 -6.05 -3.81 3.18
N HIS A 73 -4.96 -4.47 3.56
CA HIS A 73 -3.90 -4.83 2.63
C HIS A 73 -4.25 -6.13 1.92
N GLY A 74 -4.26 -6.10 0.58
CA GLY A 74 -4.50 -7.27 -0.26
C GLY A 74 -3.33 -8.24 -0.32
N LEU A 75 -3.33 -9.14 -1.30
CA LEU A 75 -2.26 -10.12 -1.47
C LEU A 75 -0.95 -9.45 -1.91
N VAL A 76 0.09 -9.52 -1.08
CA VAL A 76 1.44 -8.99 -1.39
C VAL A 76 2.01 -9.62 -2.67
N SER A 77 1.75 -10.91 -2.91
CA SER A 77 2.18 -11.63 -4.11
C SER A 77 1.28 -11.41 -5.32
N SER A 78 0.31 -10.49 -5.27
CA SER A 78 -0.64 -10.28 -6.36
C SER A 78 0.04 -9.82 -7.64
N ASN A 79 -0.40 -10.39 -8.76
CA ASN A 79 0.11 -10.08 -10.10
C ASN A 79 -0.99 -10.33 -11.15
N PHE A 80 -1.83 -9.34 -11.41
CA PHE A 80 -2.89 -9.48 -12.41
C PHE A 80 -2.38 -9.51 -13.87
N MET A 81 -1.08 -9.28 -14.09
CA MET A 81 -0.44 -9.48 -15.39
C MET A 81 -0.20 -10.97 -15.71
N ASP A 82 -0.20 -11.87 -14.71
CA ASP A 82 0.07 -13.29 -14.89
C ASP A 82 -1.15 -14.03 -15.48
N PRO A 83 -1.06 -14.57 -16.73
CA PRO A 83 -2.17 -15.26 -17.39
C PRO A 83 -2.57 -16.57 -16.72
N VAL A 84 -1.67 -17.18 -15.93
CA VAL A 84 -1.91 -18.49 -15.31
C VAL A 84 -2.71 -18.35 -14.01
N THR A 85 -2.37 -17.37 -13.20
CA THR A 85 -2.90 -17.24 -11.84
C THR A 85 -3.92 -16.14 -11.65
N VAL A 86 -4.10 -15.20 -12.59
CA VAL A 86 -4.98 -14.02 -12.45
C VAL A 86 -6.40 -14.39 -11.97
N ARG A 87 -7.00 -15.48 -12.47
CA ARG A 87 -8.35 -15.90 -12.06
C ARG A 87 -8.42 -16.30 -10.58
N TYR A 88 -7.38 -16.93 -10.05
CA TYR A 88 -7.33 -17.33 -8.63
C TYR A 88 -7.08 -16.12 -7.73
N GLN A 89 -6.22 -15.22 -8.18
CA GLN A 89 -5.91 -13.98 -7.48
C GLN A 89 -7.14 -13.07 -7.44
N LEU A 90 -7.87 -12.94 -8.54
CA LEU A 90 -9.10 -12.16 -8.60
C LEU A 90 -10.20 -12.75 -7.69
N ALA A 91 -10.32 -14.08 -7.61
CA ALA A 91 -11.23 -14.72 -6.67
C ALA A 91 -10.87 -14.41 -5.20
N ALA A 92 -9.58 -14.46 -4.85
CA ALA A 92 -9.11 -14.11 -3.52
C ALA A 92 -9.30 -12.60 -3.21
N ALA A 93 -9.02 -11.72 -4.17
CA ALA A 93 -9.25 -10.29 -4.03
C ALA A 93 -10.74 -9.95 -3.81
N LYS A 94 -11.66 -10.62 -4.52
CA LYS A 94 -13.10 -10.48 -4.30
C LYS A 94 -13.52 -10.93 -2.89
N ALA A 95 -13.00 -12.04 -2.40
CA ALA A 95 -13.25 -12.48 -1.02
C ALA A 95 -12.74 -11.46 0.02
N LEU A 96 -11.57 -10.83 -0.25
CA LEU A 96 -11.06 -9.75 0.60
C LEU A 96 -11.94 -8.48 0.53
N VAL A 97 -12.53 -8.15 -0.61
CA VAL A 97 -13.52 -7.05 -0.73
C VAL A 97 -14.77 -7.35 0.12
N GLU A 98 -15.27 -8.57 0.13
CA GLU A 98 -16.38 -8.96 1.01
C GLU A 98 -15.98 -8.85 2.50
N LEU A 99 -14.73 -9.18 2.85
CA LEU A 99 -14.21 -8.98 4.21
C LEU A 99 -14.08 -7.51 4.56
N CYS A 100 -13.71 -6.64 3.61
CA CYS A 100 -13.72 -5.19 3.82
C CYS A 100 -15.10 -4.72 4.31
N ASP A 101 -16.17 -5.14 3.67
CA ASP A 101 -17.54 -4.78 4.08
C ASP A 101 -17.86 -5.27 5.50
N ARG A 102 -17.46 -6.51 5.85
CA ARG A 102 -17.69 -7.10 7.18
C ARG A 102 -16.97 -6.37 8.32
N VAL A 103 -15.79 -5.81 8.05
CA VAL A 103 -14.97 -5.05 9.02
C VAL A 103 -15.13 -3.54 8.89
N ASP A 104 -16.04 -3.06 8.04
CA ASP A 104 -16.27 -1.64 7.72
C ASP A 104 -15.03 -0.92 7.15
N ALA A 105 -14.20 -1.63 6.39
CA ALA A 105 -13.09 -1.04 5.65
C ALA A 105 -13.57 -0.49 4.30
N ARG A 106 -13.03 0.66 3.88
CA ARG A 106 -13.45 1.34 2.64
C ARG A 106 -12.37 1.38 1.55
N VAL A 107 -11.20 0.84 1.84
CA VAL A 107 -10.09 0.72 0.91
C VAL A 107 -9.46 -0.65 1.03
N ILE A 108 -9.12 -1.24 -0.12
CA ILE A 108 -8.25 -2.42 -0.21
C ILE A 108 -7.06 -2.11 -1.10
N VAL A 109 -5.85 -2.40 -0.62
CA VAL A 109 -4.61 -2.26 -1.37
C VAL A 109 -4.46 -3.44 -2.34
N GLN A 110 -4.04 -3.14 -3.55
CA GLN A 110 -3.73 -4.10 -4.62
C GLN A 110 -2.38 -3.75 -5.22
N HIS A 111 -1.42 -4.66 -5.18
CA HIS A 111 -0.13 -4.47 -5.84
C HIS A 111 -0.29 -4.42 -7.36
N SER A 112 0.43 -3.51 -8.03
CA SER A 112 0.59 -3.53 -9.48
C SER A 112 1.33 -4.78 -9.93
N GLY A 113 0.99 -5.28 -11.12
CA GLY A 113 1.55 -6.50 -11.67
C GLY A 113 3.01 -6.36 -12.11
N PHE A 114 3.59 -7.50 -12.48
CA PHE A 114 4.95 -7.57 -12.99
C PHE A 114 5.10 -8.65 -14.07
N LEU A 115 6.16 -8.51 -14.86
CA LEU A 115 6.61 -9.53 -15.80
C LEU A 115 8.05 -9.93 -15.47
N ARG A 116 8.32 -11.23 -15.54
CA ARG A 116 9.70 -11.71 -15.53
C ARG A 116 10.39 -11.34 -16.85
N ALA A 117 11.71 -11.33 -16.85
CA ALA A 117 12.52 -10.96 -18.02
C ALA A 117 12.13 -11.72 -19.30
N ASP A 118 11.75 -13.00 -19.18
CA ASP A 118 11.31 -13.85 -20.30
C ASP A 118 9.90 -13.56 -20.80
N GLN A 119 9.12 -12.75 -20.09
CA GLN A 119 7.73 -12.40 -20.41
C GLN A 119 7.56 -10.96 -20.91
N VAL A 120 8.61 -10.14 -20.91
CA VAL A 120 8.52 -8.70 -21.23
C VAL A 120 8.05 -8.46 -22.68
N ALA A 121 8.29 -9.41 -23.59
CA ALA A 121 7.79 -9.32 -24.96
C ALA A 121 6.24 -9.26 -25.05
N ASP A 122 5.53 -9.80 -24.06
CA ASP A 122 4.06 -9.84 -24.00
C ASP A 122 3.47 -8.68 -23.18
N ARG A 123 4.25 -7.64 -22.90
CA ARG A 123 3.91 -6.51 -22.02
C ARG A 123 2.54 -5.91 -22.32
N ALA A 124 2.25 -5.58 -23.57
CA ALA A 124 1.00 -4.91 -23.94
C ALA A 124 -0.24 -5.74 -23.59
N GLU A 125 -0.17 -7.06 -23.82
CA GLU A 125 -1.25 -8.00 -23.48
C GLU A 125 -1.37 -8.21 -21.96
N ALA A 126 -0.25 -8.23 -21.26
CA ALA A 126 -0.21 -8.35 -19.79
C ALA A 126 -0.82 -7.10 -19.11
N GLU A 127 -0.46 -5.91 -19.56
CA GLU A 127 -1.04 -4.65 -19.08
C GLU A 127 -2.55 -4.57 -19.38
N LYS A 128 -2.97 -5.06 -20.55
CA LYS A 128 -4.40 -5.15 -20.85
C LYS A 128 -5.12 -6.10 -19.89
N ARG A 129 -4.54 -7.25 -19.60
CA ARG A 129 -5.09 -8.24 -18.67
C ARG A 129 -5.22 -7.66 -17.26
N GLU A 130 -4.22 -6.93 -16.80
CA GLU A 130 -4.27 -6.23 -15.52
C GLU A 130 -5.40 -5.21 -15.49
N ARG A 131 -5.54 -4.36 -16.51
CA ARG A 131 -6.64 -3.39 -16.59
C ARG A 131 -8.02 -4.05 -16.60
N ASP A 132 -8.19 -5.15 -17.33
CA ASP A 132 -9.45 -5.89 -17.37
C ASP A 132 -9.78 -6.48 -15.98
N ALA A 133 -8.79 -7.06 -15.28
CA ALA A 133 -8.97 -7.61 -13.94
C ALA A 133 -9.24 -6.51 -12.88
N LEU A 134 -8.55 -5.38 -12.97
CA LEU A 134 -8.81 -4.23 -12.10
C LEU A 134 -10.20 -3.65 -12.31
N PHE A 135 -10.67 -3.54 -13.56
CA PHE A 135 -12.03 -3.11 -13.85
C PHE A 135 -13.06 -4.08 -13.25
N GLU A 136 -12.87 -5.40 -13.45
CA GLU A 136 -13.75 -6.43 -12.90
C GLU A 136 -13.79 -6.37 -11.37
N LEU A 137 -12.63 -6.20 -10.72
CA LEU A 137 -12.55 -6.09 -9.26
C LEU A 137 -13.23 -4.81 -8.75
N ALA A 138 -13.02 -3.68 -9.42
CA ALA A 138 -13.61 -2.40 -9.06
C ALA A 138 -15.14 -2.39 -9.23
N GLU A 139 -15.67 -3.01 -10.31
CA GLU A 139 -17.11 -3.24 -10.48
C GLU A 139 -17.68 -4.13 -9.39
N PHE A 140 -16.95 -5.18 -8.99
CA PHE A 140 -17.35 -6.05 -7.88
C PHE A 140 -17.35 -5.29 -6.53
N ALA A 141 -16.39 -4.41 -6.31
CA ALA A 141 -16.26 -3.63 -5.07
C ALA A 141 -17.27 -2.47 -4.96
N ARG A 142 -17.86 -2.03 -6.08
CA ARG A 142 -18.78 -0.88 -6.11
C ARG A 142 -19.97 -0.98 -5.16
N PRO A 143 -20.75 -2.09 -5.11
CA PRO A 143 -21.89 -2.21 -4.20
C PRO A 143 -21.50 -2.18 -2.72
N TYR A 144 -20.26 -2.53 -2.39
CA TYR A 144 -19.71 -2.50 -1.04
C TYR A 144 -19.15 -1.11 -0.66
N GLY A 145 -19.07 -0.17 -1.61
CA GLY A 145 -18.47 1.14 -1.39
C GLY A 145 -16.96 1.08 -1.10
N VAL A 146 -16.28 0.00 -1.52
CA VAL A 146 -14.84 -0.21 -1.32
C VAL A 146 -14.07 0.30 -2.52
N ARG A 147 -13.01 1.07 -2.29
CA ARG A 147 -12.05 1.50 -3.32
C ARG A 147 -10.88 0.53 -3.39
N ILE A 148 -10.46 0.21 -4.60
CA ILE A 148 -9.22 -0.53 -4.88
C ILE A 148 -8.11 0.51 -5.02
N ALA A 149 -7.06 0.43 -4.22
CA ALA A 149 -5.89 1.30 -4.26
C ALA A 149 -4.72 0.54 -4.92
N LEU A 150 -4.41 0.88 -6.18
CA LEU A 150 -3.35 0.22 -6.95
C LEU A 150 -2.00 0.81 -6.57
N GLU A 151 -1.15 -0.03 -6.00
CA GLU A 151 0.15 0.35 -5.44
C GLU A 151 1.29 0.24 -6.46
N ASN A 152 2.18 1.23 -6.48
CA ASN A 152 3.44 1.16 -7.19
C ASN A 152 4.45 0.30 -6.44
N ILE A 153 4.94 -0.74 -7.12
CA ILE A 153 5.95 -1.66 -6.58
C ILE A 153 7.26 -1.51 -7.37
N PHE A 154 8.39 -1.63 -6.70
CA PHE A 154 9.72 -1.52 -7.31
C PHE A 154 10.23 -2.84 -7.90
N THR A 155 11.20 -2.75 -8.80
CA THR A 155 11.88 -3.88 -9.43
C THR A 155 12.79 -4.60 -8.42
N THR A 156 12.57 -5.90 -8.22
CA THR A 156 13.35 -6.75 -7.30
C THR A 156 14.40 -7.57 -8.01
N ASP A 157 14.15 -7.95 -9.28
CA ASP A 157 15.02 -8.84 -10.06
C ASP A 157 15.47 -8.16 -11.35
N PHE A 158 16.72 -8.39 -11.74
CA PHE A 158 17.25 -7.83 -12.96
C PHE A 158 16.47 -8.30 -14.21
N GLY A 159 16.08 -7.33 -15.03
CA GLY A 159 15.29 -7.59 -16.24
C GLY A 159 13.78 -7.80 -16.00
N GLN A 160 13.30 -7.81 -14.76
CA GLN A 160 11.88 -7.76 -14.45
C GLN A 160 11.29 -6.43 -14.95
N TYR A 161 10.06 -6.48 -15.47
CA TYR A 161 9.27 -5.28 -15.71
C TYR A 161 8.33 -5.03 -14.52
N ARG A 162 8.38 -3.83 -13.99
CA ARG A 162 7.41 -3.25 -13.07
C ARG A 162 6.92 -1.91 -13.62
N GLN A 163 5.71 -1.53 -13.30
CA GLN A 163 5.19 -0.20 -13.63
C GLN A 163 5.85 0.85 -12.75
N THR A 164 6.33 1.94 -13.37
CA THR A 164 6.73 3.14 -12.62
C THR A 164 5.51 3.82 -12.01
N PRO A 165 5.65 4.74 -11.04
CA PRO A 165 4.51 5.52 -10.52
C PRO A 165 3.71 6.21 -11.64
N THR A 166 4.37 6.79 -12.64
CA THR A 166 3.71 7.37 -13.82
C THR A 166 2.90 6.34 -14.61
N GLU A 167 3.41 5.13 -14.78
CA GLU A 167 2.72 4.04 -15.50
C GLU A 167 1.53 3.49 -14.69
N VAL A 168 1.65 3.39 -13.35
CA VAL A 168 0.51 3.05 -12.47
C VAL A 168 -0.60 4.10 -12.58
N ALA A 169 -0.24 5.39 -12.56
CA ALA A 169 -1.21 6.47 -12.77
C ALA A 169 -1.91 6.36 -14.14
N ALA A 170 -1.16 6.00 -15.19
CA ALA A 170 -1.72 5.78 -16.52
C ALA A 170 -2.68 4.57 -16.54
N THR A 171 -2.36 3.49 -15.83
CA THR A 171 -3.22 2.31 -15.66
C THR A 171 -4.54 2.70 -14.97
N VAL A 172 -4.50 3.42 -13.86
CA VAL A 172 -5.70 3.90 -13.15
C VAL A 172 -6.56 4.78 -14.05
N LYS A 173 -5.95 5.74 -14.77
CA LYS A 173 -6.67 6.60 -15.74
C LYS A 173 -7.27 5.82 -16.89
N ALA A 174 -6.58 4.80 -17.40
CA ALA A 174 -7.08 3.97 -18.52
C ALA A 174 -8.24 3.06 -18.10
N VAL A 175 -8.24 2.51 -16.89
CA VAL A 175 -9.37 1.75 -16.33
C VAL A 175 -10.57 2.66 -16.10
N ASN A 176 -10.34 3.91 -15.67
CA ASN A 176 -11.35 4.96 -15.52
C ASN A 176 -12.58 4.50 -14.70
N HIS A 177 -12.37 3.97 -13.52
CA HIS A 177 -13.44 3.48 -12.66
C HIS A 177 -13.47 4.23 -11.31
N PRO A 178 -14.64 4.70 -10.81
CA PRO A 178 -14.71 5.51 -9.57
C PRO A 178 -14.22 4.78 -8.30
N ASN A 179 -14.25 3.43 -8.31
CA ASN A 179 -13.75 2.62 -7.20
C ASN A 179 -12.29 2.16 -7.39
N LEU A 180 -11.55 2.69 -8.39
CA LEU A 180 -10.14 2.45 -8.56
C LEU A 180 -9.37 3.76 -8.40
N VAL A 181 -8.42 3.77 -7.48
CA VAL A 181 -7.50 4.89 -7.24
C VAL A 181 -6.06 4.37 -7.22
N ALA A 182 -5.09 5.25 -7.30
CA ALA A 182 -3.71 4.88 -7.06
C ALA A 182 -3.37 4.90 -5.56
N LEU A 183 -2.36 4.12 -5.19
CA LEU A 183 -1.66 4.20 -3.91
C LEU A 183 -0.20 4.53 -4.19
N ILE A 184 0.30 5.63 -3.63
CA ILE A 184 1.73 5.91 -3.62
C ILE A 184 2.35 5.25 -2.39
N ASP A 185 3.25 4.27 -2.63
CA ASP A 185 4.32 3.97 -1.69
C ASP A 185 5.56 4.79 -2.07
N PHE A 186 5.97 5.67 -1.16
CA PHE A 186 7.05 6.63 -1.41
C PHE A 186 8.43 5.97 -1.45
N SER A 187 8.67 4.95 -0.63
CA SER A 187 9.92 4.19 -0.64
C SER A 187 10.06 3.40 -1.93
N HIS A 188 9.00 2.70 -2.35
CA HIS A 188 8.96 1.97 -3.60
C HIS A 188 9.19 2.90 -4.80
N ALA A 189 8.53 4.07 -4.82
CA ALA A 189 8.73 5.08 -5.86
C ALA A 189 10.18 5.57 -5.90
N TYR A 190 10.80 5.79 -4.73
CA TYR A 190 12.19 6.25 -4.66
C TYR A 190 13.18 5.18 -5.13
N ILE A 191 13.00 3.93 -4.70
CA ILE A 191 13.83 2.79 -5.13
C ILE A 191 13.73 2.59 -6.64
N GLU A 192 12.50 2.56 -7.19
CA GLU A 192 12.30 2.36 -8.63
C GLU A 192 12.84 3.52 -9.46
N SER A 193 12.66 4.76 -9.01
CA SER A 193 13.22 5.94 -9.68
C SER A 193 14.75 5.90 -9.72
N THR A 194 15.38 5.56 -8.60
CA THR A 194 16.85 5.39 -8.54
C THR A 194 17.32 4.27 -9.47
N PHE A 195 16.64 3.11 -9.41
CA PHE A 195 17.00 1.97 -10.25
C PHE A 195 16.92 2.27 -11.75
N ARG A 196 15.94 3.07 -12.17
CA ARG A 196 15.73 3.43 -13.57
C ARG A 196 16.40 4.75 -13.98
N GLY A 197 16.97 5.51 -13.05
CA GLY A 197 17.52 6.84 -13.33
C GLY A 197 16.43 7.87 -13.67
N LEU A 198 15.25 7.77 -13.05
CA LEU A 198 14.14 8.70 -13.21
C LEU A 198 14.15 9.78 -12.14
N ASP A 199 13.46 10.90 -12.41
CA ASP A 199 13.23 11.95 -11.43
C ASP A 199 12.12 11.51 -10.47
N PHE A 200 12.47 11.19 -9.24
CA PHE A 200 11.56 10.73 -8.19
C PHE A 200 10.40 11.70 -7.96
N GLN A 201 10.67 12.99 -7.89
CA GLN A 201 9.61 13.98 -7.67
C GLN A 201 8.68 14.12 -8.88
N ALA A 202 9.20 14.00 -10.11
CA ALA A 202 8.37 14.00 -11.31
C ALA A 202 7.42 12.76 -11.33
N GLU A 203 7.92 11.60 -10.94
CA GLU A 203 7.11 10.38 -10.81
C GLU A 203 5.98 10.56 -9.77
N LEU A 204 6.28 11.14 -8.61
CA LEU A 204 5.26 11.43 -7.58
C LEU A 204 4.21 12.44 -8.09
N ARG A 205 4.64 13.53 -8.74
CA ARG A 205 3.71 14.52 -9.33
C ARG A 205 2.75 13.92 -10.36
N ALA A 206 3.23 12.96 -11.15
CA ALA A 206 2.40 12.29 -12.15
C ALA A 206 1.32 11.41 -11.52
N MET A 207 1.60 10.80 -10.35
CA MET A 207 0.72 9.86 -9.69
C MET A 207 -0.24 10.51 -8.68
N ALA A 208 0.18 11.57 -7.99
CA ALA A 208 -0.58 12.21 -6.92
C ALA A 208 -2.03 12.57 -7.29
N PRO A 209 -2.36 13.12 -8.49
CA PRO A 209 -3.72 13.52 -8.83
C PRO A 209 -4.75 12.37 -8.90
N VAL A 210 -4.31 11.13 -8.95
CA VAL A 210 -5.18 9.93 -8.96
C VAL A 210 -5.00 9.06 -7.72
N THR A 211 -4.24 9.56 -6.72
CA THR A 211 -3.89 8.83 -5.50
C THR A 211 -4.90 9.10 -4.39
N GLY A 212 -5.46 8.02 -3.84
CA GLY A 212 -6.41 8.05 -2.72
C GLY A 212 -5.96 7.25 -1.49
N HIS A 213 -4.73 6.73 -1.50
CA HIS A 213 -4.12 6.00 -0.38
C HIS A 213 -2.60 6.20 -0.42
N LEU A 214 -1.96 6.24 0.74
CA LEU A 214 -0.51 6.48 0.86
C LEU A 214 0.10 5.43 1.79
N HIS A 215 1.22 4.84 1.36
CA HIS A 215 2.13 4.09 2.23
C HIS A 215 3.38 4.91 2.51
N VAL A 216 3.70 5.03 3.78
CA VAL A 216 4.75 5.92 4.28
C VAL A 216 5.67 5.18 5.23
N HIS A 217 6.90 5.03 4.84
CA HIS A 217 8.02 4.55 5.65
C HIS A 217 9.32 5.07 5.04
N ASP A 218 10.37 5.18 5.84
CA ASP A 218 11.58 5.80 5.36
C ASP A 218 12.55 4.80 4.73
N SER A 219 13.31 5.28 3.76
CA SER A 219 14.37 4.53 3.08
C SER A 219 15.45 5.49 2.55
N PHE A 220 16.45 4.95 1.88
CA PHE A 220 17.48 5.73 1.16
C PHE A 220 17.30 5.67 -0.36
N GLY A 221 16.23 5.02 -0.84
CA GLY A 221 15.94 4.88 -2.26
C GLY A 221 16.97 4.04 -3.03
N LEU A 222 17.80 3.27 -2.34
CA LEU A 222 18.80 2.44 -3.00
C LEU A 222 18.19 1.06 -3.29
N PRO A 223 18.32 0.55 -4.54
CA PRO A 223 17.79 -0.77 -4.88
C PRO A 223 18.53 -1.86 -4.10
N THR A 224 17.82 -2.97 -3.84
CA THR A 224 18.44 -4.16 -3.28
C THR A 224 19.38 -4.76 -4.34
N GLY A 225 20.68 -4.79 -4.06
CA GLY A 225 21.62 -5.57 -4.87
C GLY A 225 21.39 -7.08 -4.69
N HIS A 226 22.12 -7.91 -5.43
CA HIS A 226 22.09 -9.38 -5.27
C HIS A 226 22.70 -9.88 -3.95
N SER A 227 22.83 -9.02 -2.95
CA SER A 227 23.44 -9.33 -1.65
C SER A 227 22.47 -10.09 -0.78
N LYS A 228 22.91 -11.19 -0.20
CA LYS A 228 22.19 -11.93 0.82
C LYS A 228 22.61 -11.40 2.19
N PHE A 229 21.65 -10.82 2.90
CA PHE A 229 21.87 -10.38 4.27
C PHE A 229 21.70 -11.54 5.27
N HIS A 230 22.54 -11.59 6.29
CA HIS A 230 22.40 -12.52 7.41
C HIS A 230 21.38 -12.03 8.43
N TYR A 231 21.36 -10.72 8.63
CA TYR A 231 20.41 -10.03 9.52
C TYR A 231 19.74 -8.87 8.77
N PRO A 232 18.44 -8.62 9.01
CA PRO A 232 17.74 -7.47 8.40
C PRO A 232 18.41 -6.12 8.71
N GLN A 233 19.12 -6.01 9.83
CA GLN A 233 19.85 -4.80 10.23
C GLN A 233 21.02 -4.48 9.30
N GLU A 234 21.58 -5.44 8.60
CA GLU A 234 22.66 -5.21 7.64
C GLU A 234 22.15 -4.39 6.43
N ALA A 235 20.93 -4.69 5.94
CA ALA A 235 20.29 -3.90 4.90
C ALA A 235 20.08 -2.45 5.36
N THR A 236 19.60 -2.26 6.60
CA THR A 236 19.45 -0.92 7.19
C THR A 236 20.78 -0.18 7.32
N ALA A 237 21.83 -0.86 7.79
CA ALA A 237 23.16 -0.26 7.96
C ALA A 237 23.77 0.16 6.61
N LEU A 238 23.43 -0.53 5.53
CA LEU A 238 23.89 -0.22 4.17
C LEU A 238 22.93 0.71 3.42
N GLY A 239 21.72 0.91 3.91
CA GLY A 239 20.68 1.71 3.27
C GLY A 239 20.10 1.07 2.02
N LEU A 240 20.11 -0.26 1.90
CA LEU A 240 19.76 -0.98 0.67
C LEU A 240 18.35 -1.62 0.76
N GLY A 241 17.56 -1.39 -0.28
CA GLY A 241 16.27 -2.01 -0.50
C GLY A 241 15.12 -1.35 0.28
N ASP A 242 14.04 -2.08 0.38
CA ASP A 242 12.82 -1.68 1.07
C ASP A 242 12.94 -1.92 2.58
N LEU A 243 13.20 -0.85 3.33
CA LEU A 243 13.67 -0.95 4.70
C LEU A 243 12.59 -0.83 5.76
N HIS A 244 11.42 -0.32 5.41
CA HIS A 244 10.30 -0.07 6.35
C HIS A 244 10.76 0.63 7.63
N MET A 245 11.58 1.69 7.49
CA MET A 245 12.15 2.43 8.62
C MET A 245 11.18 3.48 9.19
N PRO A 246 11.38 3.88 10.45
CA PRO A 246 10.70 5.03 11.05
C PRO A 246 10.96 6.32 10.26
N LEU A 247 9.99 7.23 10.24
CA LEU A 247 10.13 8.52 9.59
C LEU A 247 11.27 9.33 10.19
N GLY A 248 12.12 9.89 9.32
CA GLY A 248 13.31 10.65 9.69
C GLY A 248 14.57 9.80 9.87
N TRP A 249 14.52 8.49 9.63
CA TRP A 249 15.71 7.63 9.66
C TRP A 249 16.36 7.47 8.28
N GLY A 250 15.66 7.74 7.21
CA GLY A 250 16.15 7.75 5.84
C GLY A 250 16.44 9.16 5.34
N ASN A 251 16.30 9.35 4.03
CA ASN A 251 16.59 10.65 3.38
C ASN A 251 15.46 11.14 2.46
N ILE A 252 14.24 10.59 2.60
CA ILE A 252 13.08 11.09 1.87
C ILE A 252 12.74 12.49 2.40
N ALA A 253 12.62 13.48 1.50
CA ALA A 253 12.34 14.87 1.85
C ALA A 253 10.83 15.07 2.13
N TRP A 254 10.33 14.48 3.22
CA TRP A 254 8.90 14.38 3.55
C TRP A 254 8.18 15.73 3.55
N ASP A 255 8.75 16.74 4.20
CA ASP A 255 8.12 18.06 4.33
C ASP A 255 7.96 18.74 2.97
N ASP A 256 8.97 18.65 2.09
CA ASP A 256 8.92 19.22 0.74
C ASP A 256 7.87 18.50 -0.11
N ILE A 257 7.83 17.16 -0.05
CA ILE A 257 6.89 16.33 -0.80
C ILE A 257 5.44 16.67 -0.40
N PHE A 258 5.13 16.66 0.90
CA PHE A 258 3.77 16.92 1.38
C PHE A 258 3.36 18.41 1.28
N ALA A 259 4.31 19.32 1.18
CA ALA A 259 4.05 20.74 0.87
C ALA A 259 3.75 20.98 -0.62
N GLU A 260 4.13 20.07 -1.50
CA GLU A 260 3.95 20.18 -2.96
C GLU A 260 2.74 19.38 -3.47
N LEU A 261 2.58 18.13 -3.02
CA LEU A 261 1.63 17.20 -3.63
C LEU A 261 0.20 17.38 -3.10
N ASP A 262 -0.76 17.29 -4.01
CA ASP A 262 -2.19 17.22 -3.69
C ASP A 262 -2.74 15.85 -4.10
N PHE A 263 -3.58 15.28 -3.23
CA PHE A 263 -4.15 13.95 -3.39
C PHE A 263 -5.67 14.01 -3.53
N LEU A 264 -6.30 12.90 -3.85
CA LEU A 264 -7.76 12.81 -3.90
C LEU A 264 -8.38 13.06 -2.52
N PRO A 265 -9.63 13.57 -2.47
CA PRO A 265 -10.38 13.66 -1.21
C PRO A 265 -10.48 12.30 -0.49
N ASP A 266 -10.51 12.34 0.84
CA ASP A 266 -10.58 11.16 1.71
C ASP A 266 -9.37 10.20 1.57
N THR A 267 -8.20 10.75 1.22
CA THR A 267 -6.94 10.00 1.23
C THR A 267 -6.58 9.58 2.65
N VAL A 268 -6.02 8.37 2.78
CA VAL A 268 -5.55 7.81 4.05
C VAL A 268 -4.04 7.64 3.97
N LEU A 269 -3.34 8.01 5.05
CA LEU A 269 -1.90 7.86 5.21
C LEU A 269 -1.62 6.72 6.17
N MET A 270 -1.06 5.63 5.65
CA MET A 270 -0.71 4.44 6.41
C MET A 270 0.81 4.29 6.48
N MET A 271 1.31 4.08 7.68
CA MET A 271 2.73 3.82 7.89
C MET A 271 2.99 2.32 7.95
N GLU A 272 3.84 1.86 7.04
CA GLU A 272 4.31 0.48 6.99
C GLU A 272 5.69 0.34 7.66
N ILE A 273 5.75 0.61 8.95
CA ILE A 273 7.01 0.55 9.70
C ILE A 273 7.22 -0.85 10.25
N GLY A 274 8.40 -1.41 9.99
CA GLY A 274 8.76 -2.77 10.41
C GLY A 274 8.62 -2.98 11.92
N ARG A 275 8.07 -4.12 12.33
CA ARG A 275 7.78 -4.45 13.76
C ARG A 275 8.97 -4.29 14.72
N ARG A 276 10.18 -4.46 14.21
CA ARG A 276 11.42 -4.25 14.99
C ARG A 276 11.56 -2.82 15.53
N TYR A 277 10.86 -1.86 14.90
CA TYR A 277 10.86 -0.44 15.27
C TYR A 277 9.64 -0.02 16.11
N ARG A 278 8.97 -0.98 16.76
CA ARG A 278 7.74 -0.72 17.54
C ARG A 278 7.86 0.47 18.52
N ARG A 279 9.05 0.68 19.09
CA ARG A 279 9.32 1.79 20.03
C ARG A 279 9.31 3.16 19.37
N GLU A 280 9.54 3.22 18.07
CA GLU A 280 9.62 4.44 17.26
C GLU A 280 8.26 4.86 16.66
N LEU A 281 7.21 4.00 16.79
CA LEU A 281 5.91 4.28 16.21
C LEU A 281 5.27 5.57 16.77
N PRO A 282 5.35 5.92 18.07
CA PRO A 282 4.78 7.19 18.57
C PRO A 282 5.41 8.43 17.92
N ALA A 283 6.73 8.43 17.70
CA ALA A 283 7.43 9.54 17.07
C ALA A 283 7.05 9.64 15.57
N SER A 284 6.99 8.50 14.88
CA SER A 284 6.54 8.45 13.48
C SER A 284 5.08 8.88 13.33
N LEU A 285 4.20 8.52 14.27
CA LEU A 285 2.79 8.97 14.28
C LEU A 285 2.68 10.50 14.39
N ALA A 286 3.46 11.09 15.29
CA ALA A 286 3.50 12.54 15.44
C ALA A 286 3.94 13.21 14.14
N LYS A 287 5.03 12.74 13.51
CA LYS A 287 5.51 13.27 12.24
C LYS A 287 4.50 13.08 11.11
N ALA A 288 3.89 11.91 10.99
CA ALA A 288 2.88 11.64 9.97
C ALA A 288 1.65 12.56 10.10
N ARG A 289 1.23 12.89 11.32
CA ARG A 289 0.15 13.87 11.56
C ARG A 289 0.54 15.28 11.16
N GLU A 290 1.80 15.69 11.39
CA GLU A 290 2.32 16.97 10.88
C GLU A 290 2.24 16.99 9.36
N LEU A 291 2.76 15.96 8.67
CA LEU A 291 2.71 15.83 7.21
C LEU A 291 1.28 15.88 6.69
N ALA A 292 0.37 15.12 7.28
CA ALA A 292 -1.05 15.11 6.91
C ALA A 292 -1.74 16.48 7.10
N SER A 293 -1.22 17.36 7.93
CA SER A 293 -1.74 18.70 8.15
C SER A 293 -1.23 19.73 7.12
N LEU A 294 -0.17 19.41 6.39
CA LEU A 294 0.38 20.31 5.36
C LEU A 294 -0.63 20.52 4.22
N ARG A 295 -0.57 21.71 3.63
CA ARG A 295 -1.37 22.04 2.45
C ARG A 295 -0.44 22.38 1.31
N PRO A 296 -0.71 21.87 0.10
CA PRO A 296 0.04 22.24 -1.09
C PRO A 296 0.11 23.76 -1.26
N VAL A 297 1.26 24.27 -1.65
CA VAL A 297 1.50 25.71 -1.82
C VAL A 297 0.54 26.34 -2.83
N THR A 298 0.14 25.60 -3.85
CA THR A 298 -0.85 26.00 -4.86
C THR A 298 -2.24 26.30 -4.28
N LEU A 299 -2.64 25.60 -3.20
CA LEU A 299 -3.92 25.85 -2.51
C LEU A 299 -3.83 27.03 -1.55
N ARG A 300 -2.64 27.36 -1.02
CA ARG A 300 -2.44 28.54 -0.15
C ARG A 300 -2.54 29.86 -0.90
N ALA A 301 -2.28 29.86 -2.21
CA ALA A 301 -2.35 31.06 -3.06
C ALA A 301 -3.75 31.35 -3.60
N ALA A 302 -4.72 30.47 -3.39
CA ALA A 302 -6.10 30.56 -3.90
C ALA A 302 -7.11 30.94 -2.80
N GLU A 303 -6.71 31.01 -1.53
CA GLU A 303 -7.47 31.54 -0.39
C GLU A 303 -7.11 33.02 -0.12
#